data_6042395f3227d9e630d462a8e066828f
#
_entry.id   6042395f3227d9e630d462a8e066828f
#
_cell.length_a   1.000
_cell.length_b   1.000
_cell.length_c   1.000
_cell.angle_alpha   90.00
_cell.angle_beta   90.00
_cell.angle_gamma   90.00
#
_symmetry.space_group_name_H-M   'P 1'
#
loop_
_entity.id
_entity.type
_entity.pdbx_description
1 polymer ?
#
loop_
_entity_poly.entity_id
_entity_poly.type
_entity_poly.pdbx_seq_one_letter_code
_entity_poly.pdbx_strand_id
1 'polypeptide(L)'
;WTWIADRVVARPMQVLVITLAVLILPAIRGSQIDWNYDALYSLKPTYQARRGTEMAERHWPIGETAPVNVLVVSARPQTAAAWQAECSSISKVLQQAPDVDNVRSLIAPLGMHVTPMENAAILLTAGAKVQAEFLSADGQATRFAVVLKVPPLSRGAMNDVAAIRSAIGAALADVGTSATLHIAGSTAEMMDIRTITQQDFRRVATFATVAIVLMILLVLRDLWMSLFIVGATVLSYLTTVGLTYWIFSLCGSSGLEWKVQMLLFIVLVAVGQDYSIFFAVRFAQEARNLSGPAATKRALVFTGPVISSCGLIMAATLGSTMAGDVQALVQLGFALALGMLIDTFLIRPLLLPAFIVLTGRTLRNTARFVG
;
A
#
# COMPACT_ATOMS: atom_id res chain seq x y z
N TRP A 1 36.28 -9.64 -2.71
CA TRP A 1 35.82 -9.39 -1.33
C TRP A 1 36.92 -8.79 -0.47
N THR A 2 38.16 -9.21 -0.61
CA THR A 2 39.31 -8.62 0.13
C THR A 2 39.41 -7.12 -0.07
N TRP A 3 39.30 -6.63 -1.32
CA TRP A 3 39.36 -5.19 -1.65
C TRP A 3 38.23 -4.40 -0.96
N ILE A 4 36.98 -4.93 -0.99
CA ILE A 4 35.84 -4.30 -0.30
C ILE A 4 36.08 -4.25 1.21
N ALA A 5 36.50 -5.36 1.79
CA ALA A 5 36.80 -5.46 3.22
C ALA A 5 37.89 -4.47 3.66
N ASP A 6 38.97 -4.35 2.87
CA ASP A 6 40.06 -3.40 3.15
C ASP A 6 39.56 -1.95 3.09
N ARG A 7 38.69 -1.61 2.14
CA ARG A 7 38.14 -0.27 2.01
C ARG A 7 37.21 0.08 3.18
N VAL A 8 36.36 -0.87 3.57
CA VAL A 8 35.43 -0.69 4.71
C VAL A 8 36.20 -0.52 6.02
N VAL A 9 37.23 -1.33 6.25
CA VAL A 9 38.03 -1.26 7.48
C VAL A 9 38.91 0.00 7.50
N ALA A 10 39.50 0.41 6.36
CA ALA A 10 40.37 1.57 6.30
C ALA A 10 39.62 2.90 6.47
N ARG A 11 38.38 3.01 5.98
CA ARG A 11 37.60 4.27 5.99
C ARG A 11 36.13 4.04 6.35
N PRO A 12 35.82 3.46 7.52
CA PRO A 12 34.50 3.00 7.87
C PRO A 12 33.45 4.16 7.92
N MET A 13 33.84 5.34 8.39
CA MET A 13 32.94 6.49 8.44
C MET A 13 32.52 6.98 7.05
N GLN A 14 33.48 7.04 6.12
CA GLN A 14 33.18 7.45 4.74
C GLN A 14 32.25 6.46 4.05
N VAL A 15 32.51 5.15 4.20
CA VAL A 15 31.67 4.08 3.67
C VAL A 15 30.27 4.16 4.23
N LEU A 16 30.14 4.32 5.57
CA LEU A 16 28.85 4.43 6.22
C LEU A 16 28.05 5.63 5.70
N VAL A 17 28.66 6.83 5.69
CA VAL A 17 27.97 8.08 5.30
C VAL A 17 27.56 8.03 3.82
N ILE A 18 28.45 7.59 2.93
CA ILE A 18 28.13 7.50 1.49
C ILE A 18 27.01 6.50 1.25
N THR A 19 27.07 5.31 1.86
CA THR A 19 26.04 4.29 1.70
C THR A 19 24.70 4.77 2.25
N LEU A 20 24.68 5.40 3.43
CA LEU A 20 23.47 6.00 3.98
C LEU A 20 22.90 7.11 3.09
N ALA A 21 23.74 7.99 2.58
CA ALA A 21 23.30 9.08 1.68
C ALA A 21 22.63 8.53 0.41
N VAL A 22 23.20 7.48 -0.19
CA VAL A 22 22.65 6.81 -1.39
C VAL A 22 21.29 6.14 -1.07
N LEU A 23 21.14 5.55 0.12
CA LEU A 23 19.94 4.83 0.50
C LEU A 23 18.83 5.75 1.02
N ILE A 24 19.16 6.81 1.75
CA ILE A 24 18.18 7.69 2.39
C ILE A 24 17.37 8.47 1.35
N LEU A 25 17.99 8.95 0.27
CA LEU A 25 17.29 9.75 -0.74
C LEU A 25 16.08 9.02 -1.33
N PRO A 26 16.21 7.80 -1.88
CA PRO A 26 15.04 7.05 -2.33
C PRO A 26 14.15 6.58 -1.18
N ALA A 27 14.69 6.34 0.02
CA ALA A 27 13.90 5.93 1.17
C ALA A 27 12.90 7.00 1.64
N ILE A 28 13.29 8.29 1.58
CA ILE A 28 12.37 9.41 1.85
C ILE A 28 11.18 9.35 0.88
N ARG A 29 11.45 9.14 -0.41
CA ARG A 29 10.37 8.97 -1.37
C ARG A 29 9.53 7.73 -1.08
N GLY A 30 10.16 6.61 -0.73
CA GLY A 30 9.50 5.35 -0.37
C GLY A 30 8.53 5.47 0.79
N SER A 31 8.84 6.33 1.77
CA SER A 31 7.96 6.56 2.93
C SER A 31 6.72 7.40 2.62
N GLN A 32 6.70 8.12 1.49
CA GLN A 32 5.65 9.05 1.09
C GLN A 32 4.81 8.53 -0.09
N ILE A 33 5.02 7.29 -0.49
CA ILE A 33 4.31 6.72 -1.64
C ILE A 33 2.86 6.47 -1.29
N ASP A 34 2.04 6.92 -2.19
CA ASP A 34 0.63 6.61 -2.22
C ASP A 34 0.40 5.38 -3.12
N TRP A 35 -0.16 4.34 -2.54
CA TRP A 35 -0.42 3.08 -3.20
C TRP A 35 -1.63 3.16 -4.12
N ASN A 36 -1.55 2.50 -5.27
CA ASN A 36 -2.64 2.42 -6.23
C ASN A 36 -3.57 1.25 -5.88
N TYR A 37 -4.86 1.55 -5.75
CA TYR A 37 -5.92 0.58 -5.47
C TYR A 37 -6.79 0.28 -6.69
N ASP A 38 -6.49 0.87 -7.84
CA ASP A 38 -7.24 0.66 -9.06
C ASP A 38 -6.86 -0.68 -9.72
N ALA A 39 -7.68 -1.69 -9.46
CA ALA A 39 -7.46 -3.05 -9.97
C ALA A 39 -7.57 -3.14 -11.50
N LEU A 40 -8.29 -2.21 -12.13
CA LEU A 40 -8.48 -2.24 -13.58
C LEU A 40 -7.20 -1.85 -14.31
N TYR A 41 -6.49 -0.85 -13.81
CA TYR A 41 -5.20 -0.42 -14.35
C TYR A 41 -4.06 -1.39 -14.04
N SER A 42 -4.31 -2.42 -13.22
CA SER A 42 -3.38 -3.55 -13.04
C SER A 42 -3.26 -4.45 -14.27
N LEU A 43 -4.22 -4.38 -15.18
CA LEU A 43 -4.22 -5.15 -16.43
C LEU A 43 -3.51 -4.39 -17.55
N LYS A 44 -2.80 -5.13 -18.42
CA LYS A 44 -2.22 -4.55 -19.63
C LYS A 44 -3.33 -3.99 -20.55
N PRO A 45 -3.09 -2.91 -21.32
CA PRO A 45 -4.07 -2.31 -22.23
C PRO A 45 -4.61 -3.27 -23.31
N THR A 46 -3.94 -4.40 -23.51
CA THR A 46 -4.33 -5.42 -24.50
C THR A 46 -5.52 -6.28 -24.07
N TYR A 47 -5.83 -6.34 -22.77
CA TYR A 47 -6.91 -7.16 -22.24
C TYR A 47 -8.29 -6.57 -22.53
N GLN A 48 -9.25 -7.47 -22.84
CA GLN A 48 -10.60 -7.07 -23.25
C GLN A 48 -11.34 -6.26 -22.17
N ALA A 49 -11.21 -6.63 -20.89
CA ALA A 49 -11.85 -5.92 -19.80
C ALA A 49 -11.41 -4.45 -19.75
N ARG A 50 -10.10 -4.19 -19.85
CA ARG A 50 -9.57 -2.84 -19.86
C ARG A 50 -10.00 -2.05 -21.09
N ARG A 51 -9.92 -2.66 -22.28
CA ARG A 51 -10.41 -2.03 -23.52
C ARG A 51 -11.91 -1.73 -23.47
N GLY A 52 -12.70 -2.65 -22.91
CA GLY A 52 -14.13 -2.44 -22.72
C GLY A 52 -14.45 -1.26 -21.82
N THR A 53 -13.74 -1.13 -20.70
CA THR A 53 -13.92 0.01 -19.81
C THR A 53 -13.45 1.31 -20.45
N GLU A 54 -12.28 1.35 -21.07
CA GLU A 54 -11.79 2.52 -21.80
C GLU A 54 -12.75 2.95 -22.94
N MET A 55 -13.41 1.98 -23.59
CA MET A 55 -14.44 2.28 -24.60
C MET A 55 -15.70 2.84 -23.94
N ALA A 56 -16.14 2.27 -22.83
CA ALA A 56 -17.28 2.79 -22.09
C ALA A 56 -17.05 4.23 -21.61
N GLU A 57 -15.87 4.51 -21.06
CA GLU A 57 -15.48 5.86 -20.58
C GLU A 57 -15.39 6.93 -21.68
N ARG A 58 -15.24 6.50 -22.95
CA ARG A 58 -15.28 7.43 -24.11
C ARG A 58 -16.68 7.82 -24.54
N HIS A 59 -17.66 6.99 -24.26
CA HIS A 59 -19.04 7.17 -24.77
C HIS A 59 -20.04 7.49 -23.66
N TRP A 60 -19.74 7.21 -22.42
CA TRP A 60 -20.58 7.49 -21.25
C TRP A 60 -19.77 8.26 -20.19
N PRO A 61 -20.43 8.99 -19.28
CA PRO A 61 -19.76 9.59 -18.13
C PRO A 61 -18.96 8.54 -17.35
N ILE A 62 -17.75 8.90 -16.99
CA ILE A 62 -16.78 7.98 -16.37
C ILE A 62 -17.36 7.22 -15.17
N GLY A 63 -18.11 7.91 -14.31
CA GLY A 63 -18.72 7.32 -13.11
C GLY A 63 -19.88 6.37 -13.36
N GLU A 64 -20.44 6.32 -14.57
CA GLU A 64 -21.56 5.43 -14.91
C GLU A 64 -21.19 3.95 -14.85
N THR A 65 -19.92 3.62 -15.06
CA THR A 65 -19.44 2.23 -15.00
C THR A 65 -19.51 1.64 -13.59
N ALA A 66 -19.49 2.50 -12.53
CA ALA A 66 -19.59 2.07 -11.15
C ALA A 66 -20.14 3.18 -10.24
N PRO A 67 -21.46 3.44 -10.24
CA PRO A 67 -22.06 4.45 -9.40
C PRO A 67 -21.96 4.09 -7.92
N VAL A 68 -21.79 5.09 -7.08
CA VAL A 68 -21.78 4.97 -5.63
C VAL A 68 -23.22 4.88 -5.13
N ASN A 69 -23.57 3.80 -4.44
CA ASN A 69 -24.88 3.63 -3.84
C ASN A 69 -24.90 4.18 -2.42
N VAL A 70 -25.68 5.22 -2.20
CA VAL A 70 -25.92 5.79 -0.87
C VAL A 70 -27.27 5.28 -0.38
N LEU A 71 -27.27 4.59 0.75
CA LEU A 71 -28.45 4.02 1.38
C LEU A 71 -28.75 4.77 2.68
N VAL A 72 -29.97 5.26 2.79
CA VAL A 72 -30.49 5.88 4.01
C VAL A 72 -31.54 4.96 4.59
N VAL A 73 -31.31 4.49 5.80
CA VAL A 73 -32.16 3.49 6.48
C VAL A 73 -32.82 4.14 7.69
N SER A 74 -34.14 4.16 7.71
CA SER A 74 -34.94 4.65 8.84
C SER A 74 -35.21 3.53 9.86
N ALA A 75 -35.30 3.89 11.14
CA ALA A 75 -35.63 2.97 12.21
C ALA A 75 -37.07 2.42 12.10
N ARG A 76 -37.94 3.06 11.35
CA ARG A 76 -39.33 2.68 11.13
C ARG A 76 -39.70 2.74 9.65
N PRO A 77 -40.60 1.85 9.18
CA PRO A 77 -41.10 1.95 7.82
C PRO A 77 -41.74 3.32 7.56
N GLN A 78 -41.40 3.90 6.41
CA GLN A 78 -41.95 5.18 5.96
C GLN A 78 -42.79 4.98 4.70
N THR A 79 -43.74 5.89 4.49
CA THR A 79 -44.50 5.94 3.24
C THR A 79 -43.62 6.50 2.10
N ALA A 80 -43.96 6.16 0.85
CA ALA A 80 -43.25 6.69 -0.30
C ALA A 80 -43.29 8.23 -0.36
N ALA A 81 -44.36 8.85 0.12
CA ALA A 81 -44.48 10.32 0.17
C ALA A 81 -43.52 10.94 1.21
N ALA A 82 -43.35 10.32 2.37
CA ALA A 82 -42.37 10.75 3.39
C ALA A 82 -40.94 10.65 2.84
N TRP A 83 -40.61 9.53 2.19
CA TRP A 83 -39.31 9.36 1.52
C TRP A 83 -39.07 10.38 0.41
N GLN A 84 -40.08 10.78 -0.36
CA GLN A 84 -39.94 11.82 -1.39
C GLN A 84 -39.47 13.16 -0.80
N ALA A 85 -40.02 13.55 0.35
CA ALA A 85 -39.61 14.79 1.02
C ALA A 85 -38.14 14.73 1.50
N GLU A 86 -37.75 13.64 2.15
CA GLU A 86 -36.34 13.42 2.59
C GLU A 86 -35.39 13.32 1.40
N CYS A 87 -35.75 12.59 0.35
CA CYS A 87 -34.95 12.47 -0.88
C CYS A 87 -34.64 13.82 -1.50
N SER A 88 -35.55 14.79 -1.45
CA SER A 88 -35.32 16.15 -1.97
C SER A 88 -34.17 16.85 -1.24
N SER A 89 -34.15 16.77 0.09
CA SER A 89 -33.09 17.38 0.90
C SER A 89 -31.74 16.68 0.70
N ILE A 90 -31.73 15.35 0.75
CA ILE A 90 -30.52 14.55 0.59
C ILE A 90 -29.93 14.70 -0.82
N SER A 91 -30.77 14.72 -1.87
CA SER A 91 -30.29 14.91 -3.26
C SER A 91 -29.59 16.26 -3.44
N LYS A 92 -30.07 17.33 -2.79
CA LYS A 92 -29.39 18.64 -2.83
C LYS A 92 -28.02 18.61 -2.17
N VAL A 93 -27.90 17.94 -1.04
CA VAL A 93 -26.61 17.79 -0.35
C VAL A 93 -25.64 16.96 -1.19
N LEU A 94 -26.11 15.86 -1.78
CA LEU A 94 -25.32 15.03 -2.67
C LEU A 94 -24.80 15.77 -3.89
N GLN A 95 -25.63 16.64 -4.50
CA GLN A 95 -25.23 17.44 -5.65
C GLN A 95 -24.16 18.49 -5.34
N GLN A 96 -24.12 18.97 -4.10
CA GLN A 96 -23.11 19.93 -3.66
C GLN A 96 -21.80 19.27 -3.25
N ALA A 97 -21.77 17.93 -3.18
CA ALA A 97 -20.55 17.20 -2.86
C ALA A 97 -19.55 17.31 -4.02
N PRO A 98 -18.23 17.25 -3.72
CA PRO A 98 -17.20 17.38 -4.74
C PRO A 98 -17.31 16.27 -5.80
N ASP A 99 -17.01 16.61 -7.03
CA ASP A 99 -16.94 15.73 -8.19
C ASP A 99 -18.17 14.84 -8.45
N VAL A 100 -19.33 15.20 -7.90
CA VAL A 100 -20.61 14.56 -8.25
C VAL A 100 -21.07 15.10 -9.61
N ASP A 101 -21.32 14.17 -10.54
CA ASP A 101 -21.88 14.44 -11.85
C ASP A 101 -23.41 14.38 -11.81
N ASN A 102 -23.94 13.24 -11.39
CA ASN A 102 -25.38 12.99 -11.41
C ASN A 102 -25.84 12.24 -10.15
N VAL A 103 -27.06 12.50 -9.70
CA VAL A 103 -27.71 11.81 -8.57
C VAL A 103 -29.04 11.28 -9.02
N ARG A 104 -29.20 9.95 -9.02
CA ARG A 104 -30.47 9.27 -9.28
C ARG A 104 -31.11 8.86 -7.96
N SER A 105 -32.41 9.07 -7.86
CA SER A 105 -33.17 8.83 -6.65
C SER A 105 -34.65 8.55 -6.94
N LEU A 106 -35.40 8.26 -5.88
CA LEU A 106 -36.85 8.06 -5.95
C LEU A 106 -37.61 9.22 -6.62
N ILE A 107 -37.10 10.46 -6.51
CA ILE A 107 -37.73 11.68 -7.09
C ILE A 107 -37.14 12.06 -8.46
N ALA A 108 -35.93 11.58 -8.77
CA ALA A 108 -35.22 11.86 -10.00
C ALA A 108 -34.59 10.59 -10.56
N PRO A 109 -35.37 9.67 -11.11
CA PRO A 109 -34.89 8.36 -11.54
C PRO A 109 -33.89 8.41 -12.71
N LEU A 110 -34.00 9.40 -13.58
CA LEU A 110 -33.02 9.67 -14.64
C LEU A 110 -31.85 10.56 -14.16
N GLY A 111 -31.97 11.08 -12.94
CA GLY A 111 -31.01 12.01 -12.38
C GLY A 111 -31.36 13.45 -12.64
N MET A 112 -30.42 14.35 -12.36
CA MET A 112 -30.65 15.79 -12.32
C MET A 112 -30.25 16.51 -13.62
N HIS A 113 -29.65 15.77 -14.58
CA HIS A 113 -29.34 16.33 -15.92
C HIS A 113 -30.55 16.45 -16.84
N VAL A 114 -31.65 15.78 -16.47
CA VAL A 114 -32.92 15.85 -17.22
C VAL A 114 -33.86 16.82 -16.55
N THR A 115 -34.82 17.31 -17.35
CA THR A 115 -35.80 18.27 -16.85
C THR A 115 -36.70 17.64 -15.78
N PRO A 116 -37.25 18.43 -14.85
CA PRO A 116 -38.25 17.96 -13.91
C PRO A 116 -39.47 17.30 -14.58
N MET A 117 -39.83 17.74 -15.77
CA MET A 117 -40.95 17.19 -16.55
C MET A 117 -40.64 15.78 -17.05
N GLU A 118 -39.42 15.50 -17.52
CA GLU A 118 -39.01 14.17 -17.95
C GLU A 118 -38.97 13.19 -16.77
N ASN A 119 -38.44 13.60 -15.62
CA ASN A 119 -38.50 12.78 -14.39
C ASN A 119 -39.95 12.52 -13.97
N ALA A 120 -40.84 13.52 -14.03
CA ALA A 120 -42.26 13.37 -13.73
C ALA A 120 -42.96 12.40 -14.71
N ALA A 121 -42.62 12.45 -16.00
CA ALA A 121 -43.17 11.54 -16.99
C ALA A 121 -42.81 10.07 -16.69
N ILE A 122 -41.59 9.79 -16.28
CA ILE A 122 -41.17 8.44 -15.87
C ILE A 122 -41.88 8.01 -14.59
N LEU A 123 -42.01 8.87 -13.60
CA LEU A 123 -42.75 8.56 -12.38
C LEU A 123 -44.22 8.21 -12.65
N LEU A 124 -44.84 8.88 -13.64
CA LEU A 124 -46.22 8.58 -14.06
C LEU A 124 -46.34 7.27 -14.85
N THR A 125 -45.36 6.96 -15.70
CA THR A 125 -45.44 5.80 -16.61
C THR A 125 -44.84 4.51 -16.01
N ALA A 126 -43.82 4.63 -15.16
CA ALA A 126 -43.06 3.53 -14.60
C ALA A 126 -42.86 3.62 -13.06
N GLY A 127 -43.73 4.34 -12.37
CA GLY A 127 -43.59 4.64 -10.94
C GLY A 127 -43.36 3.40 -10.05
N ALA A 128 -44.06 2.29 -10.33
CA ALA A 128 -43.86 1.04 -9.58
C ALA A 128 -42.45 0.47 -9.77
N LYS A 129 -41.85 0.58 -10.96
CA LYS A 129 -40.47 0.15 -11.21
C LYS A 129 -39.46 1.07 -10.52
N VAL A 130 -39.71 2.38 -10.55
CA VAL A 130 -38.87 3.37 -9.85
C VAL A 130 -38.90 3.14 -8.34
N GLN A 131 -40.09 2.89 -7.77
CA GLN A 131 -40.20 2.55 -6.35
C GLN A 131 -39.43 1.25 -6.03
N ALA A 132 -39.57 0.21 -6.81
CA ALA A 132 -38.83 -1.03 -6.62
C ALA A 132 -37.30 -0.89 -6.76
N GLU A 133 -36.85 0.12 -7.50
CA GLU A 133 -35.42 0.39 -7.68
C GLU A 133 -34.84 1.21 -6.55
N PHE A 134 -35.56 2.21 -6.05
CA PHE A 134 -35.02 3.20 -5.09
C PHE A 134 -35.56 3.08 -3.67
N LEU A 135 -36.61 2.29 -3.47
CA LEU A 135 -37.23 2.06 -2.15
C LEU A 135 -37.21 0.58 -1.82
N SER A 136 -36.81 0.25 -0.60
CA SER A 136 -36.85 -1.13 -0.11
C SER A 136 -38.32 -1.64 0.03
N ALA A 137 -38.51 -2.96 -0.12
CA ALA A 137 -39.84 -3.58 -0.06
C ALA A 137 -40.54 -3.38 1.30
N ASP A 138 -39.76 -3.26 2.38
CA ASP A 138 -40.25 -2.99 3.73
C ASP A 138 -40.48 -1.49 4.03
N GLY A 139 -40.16 -0.60 3.08
CA GLY A 139 -40.28 0.85 3.25
C GLY A 139 -39.28 1.46 4.24
N GLN A 140 -38.28 0.71 4.69
CA GLN A 140 -37.33 1.22 5.68
C GLN A 140 -36.12 1.91 5.07
N ALA A 141 -35.79 1.66 3.80
CA ALA A 141 -34.59 2.21 3.18
C ALA A 141 -34.85 2.84 1.82
N THR A 142 -34.14 3.94 1.54
CA THR A 142 -34.08 4.52 0.20
C THR A 142 -32.65 4.53 -0.32
N ARG A 143 -32.51 4.38 -1.67
CA ARG A 143 -31.23 4.34 -2.35
C ARG A 143 -31.05 5.58 -3.24
N PHE A 144 -29.84 6.12 -3.23
CA PHE A 144 -29.37 7.10 -4.18
C PHE A 144 -28.23 6.49 -4.99
N ALA A 145 -28.27 6.58 -6.30
CA ALA A 145 -27.14 6.21 -7.15
C ALA A 145 -26.40 7.51 -7.57
N VAL A 146 -25.21 7.67 -7.02
CA VAL A 146 -24.36 8.85 -7.24
C VAL A 146 -23.31 8.52 -8.29
N VAL A 147 -23.31 9.25 -9.39
CA VAL A 147 -22.34 9.18 -10.47
C VAL A 147 -21.28 10.24 -10.24
N LEU A 148 -20.00 9.85 -10.20
CA LEU A 148 -18.89 10.77 -10.02
C LEU A 148 -18.28 11.18 -11.37
N LYS A 149 -17.66 12.36 -11.41
CA LYS A 149 -16.91 12.87 -12.58
C LYS A 149 -15.52 12.26 -12.75
N VAL A 150 -15.05 11.56 -11.72
CA VAL A 150 -13.73 10.94 -11.68
C VAL A 150 -13.83 9.44 -11.88
N PRO A 151 -12.76 8.78 -12.37
CA PRO A 151 -12.77 7.33 -12.56
C PRO A 151 -13.12 6.61 -11.25
N PRO A 152 -14.05 5.64 -11.27
CA PRO A 152 -14.30 4.76 -10.14
C PRO A 152 -13.00 4.09 -9.69
N LEU A 153 -12.87 3.77 -8.42
CA LEU A 153 -11.68 3.17 -7.81
C LEU A 153 -10.44 4.08 -7.80
N SER A 154 -10.51 5.26 -8.40
CA SER A 154 -9.47 6.26 -8.28
C SER A 154 -9.39 6.81 -6.85
N ARG A 155 -8.25 7.41 -6.54
CA ARG A 155 -8.05 8.07 -5.24
C ARG A 155 -9.01 9.25 -5.03
N GLY A 156 -9.27 10.01 -6.09
CA GLY A 156 -10.27 11.07 -6.10
C GLY A 156 -11.62 10.53 -5.67
N ALA A 157 -12.13 9.51 -6.37
CA ALA A 157 -13.41 8.89 -6.06
C ALA A 157 -13.51 8.38 -4.60
N MET A 158 -12.45 7.78 -4.06
CA MET A 158 -12.46 7.35 -2.65
C MET A 158 -12.53 8.52 -1.67
N ASN A 159 -11.86 9.63 -1.98
CA ASN A 159 -11.92 10.84 -1.15
C ASN A 159 -13.30 11.50 -1.23
N ASP A 160 -13.93 11.49 -2.43
CA ASP A 160 -15.27 12.03 -2.64
C ASP A 160 -16.33 11.20 -1.91
N VAL A 161 -16.20 9.87 -1.89
CA VAL A 161 -17.05 8.99 -1.07
C VAL A 161 -16.93 9.32 0.42
N ALA A 162 -15.73 9.61 0.90
CA ALA A 162 -15.53 10.02 2.29
C ALA A 162 -16.18 11.40 2.57
N ALA A 163 -16.08 12.35 1.64
CA ALA A 163 -16.74 13.66 1.72
C ALA A 163 -18.27 13.53 1.69
N ILE A 164 -18.81 12.70 0.80
CA ILE A 164 -20.24 12.38 0.72
C ILE A 164 -20.73 11.78 2.05
N ARG A 165 -20.01 10.83 2.61
CA ARG A 165 -20.34 10.22 3.92
C ARG A 165 -20.43 11.29 5.01
N SER A 166 -19.48 12.21 5.06
CA SER A 166 -19.45 13.29 6.05
C SER A 166 -20.58 14.27 5.86
N ALA A 167 -20.84 14.72 4.61
CA ALA A 167 -21.87 15.70 4.29
C ALA A 167 -23.29 15.20 4.60
N ILE A 168 -23.60 13.94 4.23
CA ILE A 168 -24.91 13.36 4.52
C ILE A 168 -25.05 13.08 6.00
N GLY A 169 -23.98 12.59 6.67
CA GLY A 169 -24.00 12.38 8.12
C GLY A 169 -24.34 13.64 8.89
N ALA A 170 -23.78 14.80 8.50
CA ALA A 170 -24.12 16.09 9.08
C ALA A 170 -25.58 16.48 8.78
N ALA A 171 -26.03 16.32 7.53
CA ALA A 171 -27.39 16.65 7.14
C ALA A 171 -28.48 15.82 7.88
N LEU A 172 -28.21 14.53 8.10
CA LEU A 172 -29.10 13.65 8.87
C LEU A 172 -29.13 14.02 10.36
N ALA A 173 -27.99 14.43 10.93
CA ALA A 173 -27.92 14.90 12.32
C ALA A 173 -28.72 16.21 12.53
N ASP A 174 -28.65 17.14 11.59
CA ASP A 174 -29.37 18.42 11.64
C ASP A 174 -30.90 18.24 11.59
N VAL A 175 -31.39 17.23 10.85
CA VAL A 175 -32.83 16.94 10.73
C VAL A 175 -33.34 16.17 11.95
N GLY A 176 -32.47 15.70 12.84
CA GLY A 176 -32.84 14.95 14.05
C GLY A 176 -33.48 13.58 13.77
N THR A 177 -33.31 13.04 12.57
CA THR A 177 -33.80 11.73 12.18
C THR A 177 -32.91 10.63 12.72
N SER A 178 -33.51 9.57 13.26
CA SER A 178 -32.78 8.34 13.67
C SER A 178 -32.43 7.46 12.46
N ALA A 179 -32.20 8.05 11.32
CA ALA A 179 -31.80 7.34 10.12
C ALA A 179 -30.28 7.04 10.12
N THR A 180 -29.92 5.86 9.66
CA THR A 180 -28.52 5.45 9.50
C THR A 180 -28.10 5.53 8.03
N LEU A 181 -26.86 5.96 7.82
CA LEU A 181 -26.25 6.09 6.49
C LEU A 181 -25.35 4.89 6.21
N HIS A 182 -25.56 4.25 5.07
CA HIS A 182 -24.65 3.25 4.53
C HIS A 182 -24.26 3.62 3.09
N ILE A 183 -23.00 3.38 2.73
CA ILE A 183 -22.51 3.61 1.37
C ILE A 183 -22.00 2.29 0.86
N ALA A 184 -22.44 1.90 -0.35
CA ALA A 184 -22.09 0.65 -1.01
C ALA A 184 -21.65 0.92 -2.45
N GLY A 185 -21.04 -0.08 -3.07
CA GLY A 185 -20.49 0.01 -4.42
C GLY A 185 -18.99 -0.18 -4.43
N SER A 186 -18.43 -0.45 -5.61
CA SER A 186 -17.02 -0.82 -5.76
C SER A 186 -16.04 0.22 -5.22
N THR A 187 -16.35 1.52 -5.36
CA THR A 187 -15.52 2.61 -4.81
C THR A 187 -15.52 2.62 -3.29
N ALA A 188 -16.70 2.42 -2.66
CA ALA A 188 -16.81 2.35 -1.21
C ALA A 188 -16.11 1.12 -0.64
N GLU A 189 -16.28 -0.04 -1.28
CA GLU A 189 -15.58 -1.28 -0.93
C GLU A 189 -14.06 -1.09 -1.00
N MET A 190 -13.56 -0.48 -2.07
CA MET A 190 -12.13 -0.25 -2.21
C MET A 190 -11.58 0.76 -1.20
N MET A 191 -12.39 1.76 -0.81
CA MET A 191 -12.05 2.68 0.28
C MET A 191 -11.90 1.95 1.62
N ASP A 192 -12.81 1.03 1.92
CA ASP A 192 -12.75 0.23 3.15
C ASP A 192 -11.56 -0.74 3.10
N ILE A 193 -11.31 -1.42 1.97
CA ILE A 193 -10.11 -2.25 1.75
C ILE A 193 -8.83 -1.43 1.97
N ARG A 194 -8.75 -0.21 1.42
CA ARG A 194 -7.61 0.69 1.63
C ARG A 194 -7.38 0.97 3.11
N THR A 195 -8.44 1.32 3.83
CA THR A 195 -8.36 1.68 5.25
C THR A 195 -7.92 0.48 6.09
N ILE A 196 -8.53 -0.68 5.88
CA ILE A 196 -8.19 -1.92 6.58
C ILE A 196 -6.75 -2.35 6.26
N THR A 197 -6.38 -2.37 4.98
CA THR A 197 -5.03 -2.78 4.55
C THR A 197 -3.94 -1.88 5.15
N GLN A 198 -4.17 -0.56 5.22
CA GLN A 198 -3.21 0.35 5.84
C GLN A 198 -3.09 0.16 7.36
N GLN A 199 -4.18 -0.15 8.03
CA GLN A 199 -4.17 -0.47 9.46
C GLN A 199 -3.46 -1.80 9.72
N ASP A 200 -3.79 -2.82 8.95
CA ASP A 200 -3.21 -4.15 9.07
C ASP A 200 -1.71 -4.14 8.73
N PHE A 201 -1.32 -3.43 7.67
CA PHE A 201 0.10 -3.27 7.35
C PHE A 201 0.86 -2.63 8.52
N ARG A 202 0.34 -1.56 9.13
CA ARG A 202 1.00 -0.93 10.30
C ARG A 202 1.12 -1.90 11.47
N ARG A 203 0.06 -2.66 11.77
CA ARG A 203 0.09 -3.68 12.83
C ARG A 203 1.11 -4.77 12.53
N VAL A 204 1.03 -5.38 11.36
CA VAL A 204 1.93 -6.47 10.94
C VAL A 204 3.38 -5.97 10.91
N ALA A 205 3.65 -4.81 10.33
CA ALA A 205 4.99 -4.24 10.28
C ALA A 205 5.55 -3.97 11.68
N THR A 206 4.74 -3.44 12.59
CA THR A 206 5.16 -3.19 13.98
C THR A 206 5.44 -4.49 14.71
N PHE A 207 4.51 -5.45 14.70
CA PHE A 207 4.70 -6.72 15.39
C PHE A 207 5.87 -7.52 14.83
N ALA A 208 6.00 -7.59 13.50
CA ALA A 208 7.13 -8.27 12.85
C ALA A 208 8.46 -7.62 13.23
N THR A 209 8.54 -6.28 13.17
CA THR A 209 9.75 -5.55 13.53
C THR A 209 10.15 -5.79 15.00
N VAL A 210 9.20 -5.71 15.92
CA VAL A 210 9.44 -5.99 17.35
C VAL A 210 9.89 -7.43 17.57
N ALA A 211 9.21 -8.41 16.97
CA ALA A 211 9.57 -9.82 17.09
C ALA A 211 10.99 -10.10 16.57
N ILE A 212 11.36 -9.49 15.45
CA ILE A 212 12.68 -9.61 14.86
C ILE A 212 13.76 -8.96 15.73
N VAL A 213 13.50 -7.76 16.27
CA VAL A 213 14.43 -7.12 17.22
C VAL A 213 14.67 -8.04 18.42
N LEU A 214 13.61 -8.60 18.99
CA LEU A 214 13.72 -9.52 20.13
C LEU A 214 14.49 -10.79 19.76
N MET A 215 14.22 -11.39 18.60
CA MET A 215 14.92 -12.57 18.11
C MET A 215 16.41 -12.29 17.93
N ILE A 216 16.77 -11.21 17.25
CA ILE A 216 18.17 -10.82 17.04
C ILE A 216 18.85 -10.49 18.37
N LEU A 217 18.14 -9.83 19.27
CA LEU A 217 18.63 -9.50 20.61
C LEU A 217 18.94 -10.78 21.42
N LEU A 218 18.09 -11.79 21.33
CA LEU A 218 18.35 -13.10 21.97
C LEU A 218 19.60 -13.78 21.41
N VAL A 219 19.82 -13.69 20.08
CA VAL A 219 20.99 -14.31 19.41
C VAL A 219 22.26 -13.50 19.67
N LEU A 220 22.24 -12.19 19.44
CA LEU A 220 23.45 -11.35 19.52
C LEU A 220 23.71 -10.79 20.90
N ARG A 221 22.70 -10.68 21.77
CA ARG A 221 22.77 -10.10 23.11
C ARG A 221 23.38 -8.68 23.14
N ASP A 222 23.24 -7.95 22.05
CA ASP A 222 23.61 -6.54 21.91
C ASP A 222 22.44 -5.77 21.30
N LEU A 223 21.82 -4.90 22.12
CA LEU A 223 20.64 -4.13 21.73
C LEU A 223 20.93 -3.16 20.57
N TRP A 224 22.09 -2.49 20.61
CA TRP A 224 22.44 -1.50 19.58
C TRP A 224 22.68 -2.15 18.23
N MET A 225 23.33 -3.31 18.24
CA MET A 225 23.56 -4.09 17.03
C MET A 225 22.25 -4.61 16.47
N SER A 226 21.36 -5.12 17.32
CA SER A 226 20.04 -5.60 16.91
C SER A 226 19.19 -4.48 16.29
N LEU A 227 19.15 -3.31 16.94
CA LEU A 227 18.44 -2.14 16.41
C LEU A 227 19.04 -1.63 15.11
N PHE A 228 20.37 -1.65 14.98
CA PHE A 228 21.02 -1.25 13.74
C PHE A 228 20.70 -2.19 12.58
N ILE A 229 20.75 -3.50 12.79
CA ILE A 229 20.42 -4.49 11.76
C ILE A 229 18.98 -4.32 11.30
N VAL A 230 18.03 -4.19 12.22
CA VAL A 230 16.62 -4.01 11.87
C VAL A 230 16.39 -2.66 11.19
N GLY A 231 17.02 -1.59 11.69
CA GLY A 231 16.97 -0.26 11.07
C GLY A 231 17.51 -0.26 9.63
N ALA A 232 18.62 -0.97 9.39
CA ALA A 232 19.18 -1.14 8.05
C ALA A 232 18.22 -1.91 7.12
N THR A 233 17.50 -2.91 7.62
CA THR A 233 16.49 -3.65 6.83
C THR A 233 15.28 -2.79 6.50
N VAL A 234 14.78 -2.00 7.45
CA VAL A 234 13.70 -1.04 7.19
C VAL A 234 14.14 0.01 6.16
N LEU A 235 15.38 0.50 6.28
CA LEU A 235 15.96 1.42 5.29
C LEU A 235 16.04 0.76 3.90
N SER A 236 16.50 -0.50 3.81
CA SER A 236 16.52 -1.29 2.57
C SER A 236 15.14 -1.37 1.94
N TYR A 237 14.12 -1.70 2.72
CA TYR A 237 12.74 -1.76 2.28
C TYR A 237 12.25 -0.42 1.71
N LEU A 238 12.42 0.67 2.47
CA LEU A 238 11.98 2.00 2.03
C LEU A 238 12.73 2.47 0.77
N THR A 239 14.05 2.21 0.69
CA THR A 239 14.87 2.48 -0.49
C THR A 239 14.35 1.73 -1.70
N THR A 240 14.08 0.44 -1.53
CA THR A 240 13.56 -0.43 -2.60
C THR A 240 12.21 0.06 -3.11
N VAL A 241 11.29 0.39 -2.20
CA VAL A 241 9.98 0.97 -2.55
C VAL A 241 10.15 2.28 -3.32
N GLY A 242 11.01 3.18 -2.86
CA GLY A 242 11.25 4.47 -3.50
C GLY A 242 11.85 4.35 -4.89
N LEU A 243 12.88 3.52 -5.06
CA LEU A 243 13.49 3.26 -6.37
C LEU A 243 12.52 2.58 -7.33
N THR A 244 11.76 1.59 -6.86
CA THR A 244 10.74 0.93 -7.67
C THR A 244 9.70 1.94 -8.14
N TYR A 245 9.21 2.80 -7.25
CA TYR A 245 8.28 3.87 -7.62
C TYR A 245 8.86 4.79 -8.71
N TRP A 246 10.09 5.28 -8.56
CA TRP A 246 10.71 6.15 -9.55
C TRP A 246 10.83 5.49 -10.91
N ILE A 247 11.29 4.24 -10.95
CA ILE A 247 11.48 3.51 -12.21
C ILE A 247 10.12 3.28 -12.90
N PHE A 248 9.12 2.79 -12.18
CA PHE A 248 7.80 2.56 -12.77
C PHE A 248 7.08 3.86 -13.15
N SER A 249 7.28 4.93 -12.39
CA SER A 249 6.77 6.26 -12.73
C SER A 249 7.39 6.80 -14.05
N LEU A 250 8.69 6.60 -14.25
CA LEU A 250 9.38 6.94 -15.50
C LEU A 250 8.88 6.09 -16.69
N CYS A 251 8.43 4.86 -16.42
CA CYS A 251 7.82 3.98 -17.44
C CYS A 251 6.32 4.28 -17.67
N GLY A 252 5.77 5.35 -17.10
CA GLY A 252 4.38 5.77 -17.31
C GLY A 252 3.34 5.05 -16.44
N SER A 253 3.76 4.36 -15.38
CA SER A 253 2.83 3.73 -14.43
C SER A 253 2.21 4.78 -13.51
N SER A 254 0.91 4.64 -13.22
CA SER A 254 0.16 5.52 -12.32
C SER A 254 0.47 5.33 -10.82
N GLY A 255 1.46 4.53 -10.48
CA GLY A 255 1.89 4.24 -9.11
C GLY A 255 2.16 2.76 -8.86
N LEU A 256 2.45 2.42 -7.61
CA LEU A 256 2.67 1.04 -7.19
C LEU A 256 1.37 0.44 -6.64
N GLU A 257 1.11 -0.80 -7.03
CA GLU A 257 -0.03 -1.59 -6.54
C GLU A 257 0.07 -1.83 -5.02
N TRP A 258 -1.02 -1.63 -4.31
CA TRP A 258 -1.09 -1.78 -2.85
C TRP A 258 -0.69 -3.18 -2.35
N LYS A 259 -0.93 -4.23 -3.15
CA LYS A 259 -0.56 -5.61 -2.82
C LYS A 259 0.95 -5.80 -2.71
N VAL A 260 1.73 -5.00 -3.43
CA VAL A 260 3.20 -5.04 -3.41
C VAL A 260 3.73 -4.65 -2.04
N GLN A 261 3.09 -3.70 -1.35
CA GLN A 261 3.56 -3.17 -0.07
C GLN A 261 3.80 -4.27 0.98
N MET A 262 2.78 -5.05 1.26
CA MET A 262 2.81 -6.05 2.31
C MET A 262 3.71 -7.23 1.95
N LEU A 263 3.59 -7.74 0.72
CA LEU A 263 4.39 -8.88 0.26
C LEU A 263 5.88 -8.55 0.20
N LEU A 264 6.21 -7.37 -0.33
CA LEU A 264 7.60 -6.89 -0.39
C LEU A 264 8.19 -6.76 1.02
N PHE A 265 7.44 -6.16 1.96
CA PHE A 265 7.89 -6.00 3.34
C PHE A 265 8.20 -7.35 3.99
N ILE A 266 7.24 -8.29 3.94
CA ILE A 266 7.40 -9.61 4.57
C ILE A 266 8.61 -10.36 3.99
N VAL A 267 8.73 -10.40 2.66
CA VAL A 267 9.82 -11.16 2.03
C VAL A 267 11.18 -10.53 2.28
N LEU A 268 11.32 -9.20 2.10
CA LEU A 268 12.61 -8.53 2.34
C LEU A 268 13.05 -8.61 3.79
N VAL A 269 12.10 -8.43 4.73
CA VAL A 269 12.42 -8.50 6.14
C VAL A 269 12.82 -9.93 6.54
N ALA A 270 12.08 -10.95 6.11
CA ALA A 270 12.40 -12.34 6.43
C ALA A 270 13.78 -12.75 5.90
N VAL A 271 13.99 -12.59 4.59
CA VAL A 271 15.24 -13.00 3.93
C VAL A 271 16.42 -12.11 4.35
N GLY A 272 16.16 -10.81 4.56
CA GLY A 272 17.17 -9.85 4.98
C GLY A 272 17.79 -10.19 6.33
N GLN A 273 17.04 -10.74 7.28
CA GLN A 273 17.56 -11.04 8.61
C GLN A 273 18.47 -12.26 8.63
N ASP A 274 18.14 -13.31 7.90
CA ASP A 274 18.90 -14.57 7.92
C ASP A 274 20.39 -14.36 7.59
N TYR A 275 20.67 -13.59 6.57
CA TYR A 275 22.05 -13.32 6.17
C TYR A 275 22.77 -12.31 7.08
N SER A 276 22.04 -11.37 7.68
CA SER A 276 22.62 -10.42 8.63
C SER A 276 23.05 -11.14 9.92
N ILE A 277 22.25 -12.11 10.37
CA ILE A 277 22.58 -12.97 11.50
C ILE A 277 23.80 -13.85 11.14
N PHE A 278 23.82 -14.43 9.93
CA PHE A 278 24.94 -15.26 9.46
C PHE A 278 26.28 -14.49 9.50
N PHE A 279 26.30 -13.26 8.99
CA PHE A 279 27.47 -12.39 9.07
C PHE A 279 27.85 -12.05 10.52
N ALA A 280 26.87 -11.67 11.35
CA ALA A 280 27.10 -11.27 12.73
C ALA A 280 27.64 -12.44 13.60
N VAL A 281 27.13 -13.64 13.40
CA VAL A 281 27.63 -14.86 14.08
C VAL A 281 29.06 -15.14 13.64
N ARG A 282 29.36 -15.08 12.34
CA ARG A 282 30.73 -15.27 11.84
C ARG A 282 31.69 -14.23 12.39
N PHE A 283 31.27 -12.95 12.42
CA PHE A 283 32.04 -11.90 13.05
C PHE A 283 32.33 -12.22 14.54
N ALA A 284 31.34 -12.67 15.30
CA ALA A 284 31.49 -13.01 16.70
C ALA A 284 32.50 -14.17 16.91
N GLN A 285 32.53 -15.16 16.02
CA GLN A 285 33.50 -16.23 16.04
C GLN A 285 34.94 -15.74 15.82
N GLU A 286 35.14 -14.89 14.79
CA GLU A 286 36.48 -14.34 14.47
C GLU A 286 36.96 -13.34 15.54
N ALA A 287 36.07 -12.60 16.17
CA ALA A 287 36.37 -11.61 17.23
C ALA A 287 36.85 -12.27 18.55
N ARG A 288 36.79 -13.61 18.68
CA ARG A 288 37.40 -14.32 19.81
C ARG A 288 38.94 -14.25 19.78
N ASN A 289 39.52 -14.26 18.57
CA ASN A 289 40.96 -14.43 18.39
C ASN A 289 41.60 -13.21 17.67
N LEU A 290 40.81 -12.31 17.12
CA LEU A 290 41.27 -11.19 16.33
C LEU A 290 40.71 -9.84 16.88
N SER A 291 41.41 -8.75 16.57
CA SER A 291 40.89 -7.41 16.83
C SER A 291 39.62 -7.15 15.99
N GLY A 292 38.74 -6.27 16.43
CA GLY A 292 37.48 -5.96 15.77
C GLY A 292 37.60 -5.69 14.26
N PRO A 293 38.51 -4.82 13.79
CA PRO A 293 38.74 -4.59 12.38
C PRO A 293 39.22 -5.83 11.60
N ALA A 294 40.16 -6.62 12.18
CA ALA A 294 40.65 -7.83 11.57
C ALA A 294 39.59 -8.95 11.52
N ALA A 295 38.81 -9.07 12.57
CA ALA A 295 37.66 -10.00 12.63
C ALA A 295 36.60 -9.64 11.59
N THR A 296 36.27 -8.35 11.44
CA THR A 296 35.33 -7.85 10.42
C THR A 296 35.79 -8.16 9.02
N LYS A 297 37.08 -7.89 8.72
CA LYS A 297 37.69 -8.21 7.42
C LYS A 297 37.57 -9.69 7.12
N ARG A 298 37.95 -10.54 8.07
CA ARG A 298 37.92 -11.99 7.89
C ARG A 298 36.50 -12.54 7.74
N ALA A 299 35.57 -12.08 8.56
CA ALA A 299 34.16 -12.45 8.44
C ALA A 299 33.60 -12.07 7.06
N LEU A 300 33.87 -10.85 6.58
CA LEU A 300 33.40 -10.39 5.29
C LEU A 300 33.97 -11.17 4.10
N VAL A 301 35.26 -11.52 4.15
CA VAL A 301 35.90 -12.32 3.10
C VAL A 301 35.31 -13.73 3.03
N PHE A 302 34.98 -14.34 4.18
CA PHE A 302 34.39 -15.71 4.23
C PHE A 302 32.91 -15.70 3.85
N THR A 303 32.12 -14.76 4.37
CA THR A 303 30.67 -14.77 4.16
C THR A 303 30.26 -14.10 2.85
N GLY A 304 31.06 -13.17 2.34
CA GLY A 304 30.76 -12.38 1.15
C GLY A 304 30.41 -13.20 -0.09
N PRO A 305 31.22 -14.16 -0.52
CA PRO A 305 30.91 -15.01 -1.68
C PRO A 305 29.62 -15.78 -1.53
N VAL A 306 29.35 -16.33 -0.33
CA VAL A 306 28.13 -17.10 -0.04
C VAL A 306 26.91 -16.18 -0.10
N ILE A 307 26.97 -15.03 0.59
CA ILE A 307 25.86 -14.06 0.62
C ILE A 307 25.57 -13.54 -0.79
N SER A 308 26.60 -13.21 -1.58
CA SER A 308 26.39 -12.67 -2.93
C SER A 308 25.85 -13.71 -3.91
N SER A 309 26.31 -14.96 -3.87
CA SER A 309 25.76 -16.00 -4.73
C SER A 309 24.29 -16.30 -4.40
N CYS A 310 23.98 -16.46 -3.11
CA CYS A 310 22.59 -16.66 -2.67
C CYS A 310 21.70 -15.46 -3.00
N GLY A 311 22.17 -14.24 -2.75
CA GLY A 311 21.43 -13.04 -3.06
C GLY A 311 21.14 -12.86 -4.55
N LEU A 312 22.11 -13.21 -5.41
CA LEU A 312 21.92 -13.16 -6.86
C LEU A 312 20.91 -14.22 -7.34
N ILE A 313 21.00 -15.44 -6.81
CA ILE A 313 20.04 -16.51 -7.12
C ILE A 313 18.62 -16.09 -6.69
N MET A 314 18.48 -15.57 -5.46
CA MET A 314 17.18 -15.09 -4.96
C MET A 314 16.65 -13.92 -5.81
N ALA A 315 17.50 -12.94 -6.15
CA ALA A 315 17.10 -11.84 -7.00
C ALA A 315 16.62 -12.32 -8.38
N ALA A 316 17.33 -13.26 -9.00
CA ALA A 316 16.93 -13.83 -10.28
C ALA A 316 15.62 -14.65 -10.17
N THR A 317 15.50 -15.47 -9.12
CA THR A 317 14.31 -16.31 -8.92
C THR A 317 13.06 -15.46 -8.64
N LEU A 318 13.14 -14.51 -7.71
CA LEU A 318 12.02 -13.63 -7.40
C LEU A 318 11.75 -12.65 -8.54
N GLY A 319 12.80 -12.17 -9.21
CA GLY A 319 12.71 -11.33 -10.40
C GLY A 319 12.03 -12.01 -11.59
N SER A 320 12.04 -13.34 -11.69
CA SER A 320 11.36 -14.07 -12.77
C SER A 320 9.85 -13.83 -12.81
N THR A 321 9.24 -13.42 -11.69
CA THR A 321 7.82 -13.03 -11.65
C THR A 321 7.50 -11.80 -12.49
N MET A 322 8.53 -11.02 -12.91
CA MET A 322 8.38 -9.93 -13.89
C MET A 322 7.92 -10.41 -15.28
N ALA A 323 8.08 -11.70 -15.58
CA ALA A 323 7.60 -12.28 -16.83
C ALA A 323 6.05 -12.40 -16.88
N GLY A 324 5.37 -12.15 -15.78
CA GLY A 324 3.91 -12.17 -15.69
C GLY A 324 3.24 -10.99 -16.40
N ASP A 325 1.93 -11.12 -16.62
CA ASP A 325 1.12 -10.12 -17.32
C ASP A 325 0.39 -9.17 -16.34
N VAL A 326 0.30 -9.55 -15.09
CA VAL A 326 -0.35 -8.74 -14.05
C VAL A 326 0.65 -7.72 -13.50
N GLN A 327 0.29 -6.44 -13.57
CA GLN A 327 1.16 -5.33 -13.15
C GLN A 327 1.70 -5.49 -11.72
N ALA A 328 0.86 -5.96 -10.80
CA ALA A 328 1.26 -6.22 -9.42
C ALA A 328 2.41 -7.24 -9.32
N LEU A 329 2.39 -8.31 -10.13
CA LEU A 329 3.45 -9.32 -10.16
C LEU A 329 4.74 -8.77 -10.77
N VAL A 330 4.62 -7.99 -11.83
CA VAL A 330 5.77 -7.32 -12.46
C VAL A 330 6.45 -6.37 -11.48
N GLN A 331 5.66 -5.52 -10.81
CA GLN A 331 6.18 -4.58 -9.81
C GLN A 331 6.78 -5.30 -8.60
N LEU A 332 6.11 -6.35 -8.11
CA LEU A 332 6.60 -7.15 -6.99
C LEU A 332 7.92 -7.85 -7.33
N GLY A 333 7.99 -8.51 -8.48
CA GLY A 333 9.21 -9.20 -8.92
C GLY A 333 10.39 -8.26 -9.08
N PHE A 334 10.15 -7.10 -9.70
CA PHE A 334 11.17 -6.07 -9.82
C PHE A 334 11.62 -5.56 -8.45
N ALA A 335 10.68 -5.22 -7.57
CA ALA A 335 10.99 -4.71 -6.23
C ALA A 335 11.74 -5.75 -5.39
N LEU A 336 11.34 -7.01 -5.44
CA LEU A 336 12.03 -8.09 -4.73
C LEU A 336 13.45 -8.30 -5.26
N ALA A 337 13.64 -8.35 -6.58
CA ALA A 337 14.96 -8.48 -7.17
C ALA A 337 15.87 -7.32 -6.79
N LEU A 338 15.37 -6.08 -6.94
CA LEU A 338 16.10 -4.87 -6.59
C LEU A 338 16.44 -4.82 -5.09
N GLY A 339 15.48 -5.12 -4.22
CA GLY A 339 15.67 -5.14 -2.78
C GLY A 339 16.71 -6.18 -2.34
N MET A 340 16.67 -7.37 -2.93
CA MET A 340 17.69 -8.40 -2.70
C MET A 340 19.08 -7.95 -3.13
N LEU A 341 19.21 -7.26 -4.25
CA LEU A 341 20.50 -6.72 -4.72
C LEU A 341 21.01 -5.60 -3.79
N ILE A 342 20.15 -4.67 -3.40
CA ILE A 342 20.50 -3.60 -2.45
C ILE A 342 20.98 -4.21 -1.13
N ASP A 343 20.24 -5.16 -0.60
CA ASP A 343 20.55 -5.80 0.67
C ASP A 343 21.87 -6.59 0.59
N THR A 344 22.08 -7.31 -0.50
CA THR A 344 23.25 -8.15 -0.72
C THR A 344 24.54 -7.36 -0.99
N PHE A 345 24.47 -6.28 -1.76
CA PHE A 345 25.66 -5.56 -2.25
C PHE A 345 25.91 -4.21 -1.55
N LEU A 346 24.92 -3.62 -0.89
CA LEU A 346 25.07 -2.36 -0.18
C LEU A 346 24.95 -2.52 1.34
N ILE A 347 23.87 -3.12 1.82
CA ILE A 347 23.64 -3.17 3.27
C ILE A 347 24.66 -4.06 3.97
N ARG A 348 24.79 -5.30 3.54
CA ARG A 348 25.61 -6.30 4.23
C ARG A 348 27.10 -6.09 4.06
N PRO A 349 27.64 -5.83 2.87
CA PRO A 349 29.08 -5.69 2.73
C PRO A 349 29.63 -4.31 3.12
N LEU A 350 28.79 -3.28 3.12
CA LEU A 350 29.23 -1.90 3.37
C LEU A 350 28.70 -1.37 4.71
N LEU A 351 27.38 -1.33 4.88
CA LEU A 351 26.74 -0.65 5.99
C LEU A 351 27.00 -1.36 7.33
N LEU A 352 26.74 -2.66 7.38
CA LEU A 352 26.85 -3.44 8.60
C LEU A 352 28.30 -3.58 9.09
N PRO A 353 29.29 -3.94 8.26
CA PRO A 353 30.68 -4.01 8.69
C PRO A 353 31.26 -2.63 9.08
N ALA A 354 30.91 -1.55 8.34
CA ALA A 354 31.34 -0.20 8.69
C ALA A 354 30.86 0.21 10.09
N PHE A 355 29.61 -0.10 10.43
CA PHE A 355 29.06 0.17 11.76
C PHE A 355 29.79 -0.61 12.85
N ILE A 356 30.10 -1.88 12.63
CA ILE A 356 30.84 -2.71 13.60
C ILE A 356 32.23 -2.14 13.86
N VAL A 357 32.97 -1.76 12.81
CA VAL A 357 34.32 -1.18 12.94
C VAL A 357 34.27 0.15 13.69
N LEU A 358 33.29 1.01 13.42
CA LEU A 358 33.16 2.33 14.07
C LEU A 358 32.81 2.22 15.55
N THR A 359 31.94 1.30 15.91
CA THR A 359 31.51 1.17 17.31
C THR A 359 32.54 0.47 18.19
N GLY A 360 33.58 -0.18 17.62
CA GLY A 360 34.57 -0.93 18.33
C GLY A 360 34.01 -2.08 19.18
N ARG A 361 32.76 -2.46 18.95
CA ARG A 361 32.06 -3.45 19.74
C ARG A 361 32.53 -4.84 19.40
N THR A 362 33.17 -5.48 20.36
CA THR A 362 33.39 -6.93 20.33
C THR A 362 32.14 -7.59 20.90
N LEU A 363 31.45 -8.43 20.13
CA LEU A 363 30.33 -9.25 20.59
C LEU A 363 30.85 -10.35 21.56
N ARG A 364 31.53 -9.92 22.65
CA ARG A 364 32.22 -10.82 23.61
C ARG A 364 31.28 -11.81 24.29
N ASN A 365 29.97 -11.45 24.40
CA ASN A 365 29.01 -12.30 25.11
C ASN A 365 28.34 -13.37 24.22
N THR A 366 28.35 -13.21 22.90
CA THR A 366 27.82 -14.24 21.97
C THR A 366 28.71 -15.47 21.86
N ALA A 367 29.97 -15.29 22.21
CA ALA A 367 31.00 -16.32 22.12
C ALA A 367 30.81 -17.55 23.06
N ARG A 368 29.94 -17.47 24.05
CA ARG A 368 29.73 -18.56 25.04
C ARG A 368 28.68 -19.61 24.62
N PHE A 369 27.95 -19.43 23.52
CA PHE A 369 26.84 -20.32 23.13
C PHE A 369 27.03 -21.07 21.80
N VAL A 370 28.13 -20.84 21.08
CA VAL A 370 28.45 -21.51 19.80
C VAL A 370 29.64 -22.50 20.01
N GLY A 371 29.85 -22.90 21.23
CA GLY A 371 30.84 -23.93 21.61
C GLY A 371 30.17 -25.17 22.11
#